data_ca8bd2f546fd038d3bb944e99dcd3a16
#
_entry.id   ca8bd2f546fd038d3bb944e99dcd3a16
#
_cell.length_a   1.000
_cell.length_b   1.000
_cell.length_c   1.000
_cell.angle_alpha   90.00
_cell.angle_beta   90.00
_cell.angle_gamma   90.00
#
_symmetry.space_group_name_H-M   'P 1'
#
loop_
_entity.id
_entity.type
_entity.pdbx_description
1 polymer ?
#
loop_
_entity_poly.entity_id
_entity_poly.type
_entity_poly.pdbx_seq_one_letter_code
_entity_poly.pdbx_strand_id
1 'polypeptide(L)'
;MISPRPLSTSSTRAADFIRANTKLTRTMLLPEIQLYLAAESLPIWQKTEEELGEINVPPPYWAFAWAGGQALARYLLDNPDISQGRDVLDIGTGSGLNAIAAKIAGATSVLASDIDTFALVAVMLNATANSVVIATTCDDLLVGRPGAAGLVLIGDLFYERQLAGKVMAYIERAASNGAIVLIGDPKRNYFPPGRFTQVAEYQVPVSRQLEDAEIKKTAVWRL
;
A
#
# COMPACT_ATOMS: atom_id res chain seq x y z
N MET A 1 -23.13 5.47 -14.33
CA MET A 1 -22.24 4.31 -14.53
C MET A 1 -21.07 4.79 -15.37
N ILE A 2 -19.89 4.95 -14.77
CA ILE A 2 -18.66 5.28 -15.51
C ILE A 2 -18.11 3.95 -16.00
N SER A 3 -18.18 3.74 -17.33
CA SER A 3 -17.57 2.55 -17.97
C SER A 3 -16.05 2.59 -17.73
N PRO A 4 -15.41 1.51 -17.30
CA PRO A 4 -13.97 1.48 -17.11
C PRO A 4 -13.29 1.80 -18.45
N ARG A 5 -12.36 2.75 -18.43
CA ARG A 5 -11.53 3.08 -19.60
C ARG A 5 -10.74 1.81 -19.99
N PRO A 6 -10.66 1.44 -21.26
CA PRO A 6 -9.82 0.32 -21.66
C PRO A 6 -8.37 0.60 -21.30
N LEU A 7 -7.70 -0.42 -20.76
CA LEU A 7 -6.28 -0.36 -20.42
C LEU A 7 -5.45 -0.05 -21.68
N SER A 8 -4.39 0.73 -21.54
CA SER A 8 -3.40 0.89 -22.59
C SER A 8 -2.71 -0.45 -22.90
N THR A 9 -2.11 -0.62 -24.07
CA THR A 9 -1.37 -1.82 -24.42
C THR A 9 -0.29 -2.18 -23.38
N SER A 10 0.41 -1.17 -22.85
CA SER A 10 1.38 -1.33 -21.76
C SER A 10 0.74 -1.85 -20.47
N SER A 11 -0.41 -1.30 -20.06
CA SER A 11 -1.13 -1.75 -18.86
C SER A 11 -1.68 -3.18 -19.01
N THR A 12 -2.08 -3.58 -20.22
CA THR A 12 -2.52 -4.96 -20.49
C THR A 12 -1.37 -5.94 -20.31
N ARG A 13 -0.18 -5.63 -20.85
CA ARG A 13 1.04 -6.44 -20.70
C ARG A 13 1.45 -6.58 -19.24
N ALA A 14 1.45 -5.48 -18.47
CA ALA A 14 1.73 -5.53 -17.03
C ALA A 14 0.71 -6.37 -16.27
N ALA A 15 -0.58 -6.30 -16.61
CA ALA A 15 -1.62 -7.11 -15.99
C ALA A 15 -1.42 -8.62 -16.26
N ASP A 16 -1.04 -8.98 -17.47
CA ASP A 16 -0.76 -10.38 -17.84
C ASP A 16 0.49 -10.88 -17.13
N PHE A 17 1.55 -10.06 -17.03
CA PHE A 17 2.75 -10.36 -16.25
C PHE A 17 2.42 -10.60 -14.77
N ILE A 18 1.64 -9.73 -14.14
CA ILE A 18 1.23 -9.88 -12.73
C ILE A 18 0.49 -11.19 -12.54
N ARG A 19 -0.53 -11.50 -13.37
CA ARG A 19 -1.30 -12.75 -13.27
C ARG A 19 -0.45 -14.00 -13.47
N ALA A 20 0.52 -13.95 -14.39
CA ALA A 20 1.40 -15.08 -14.67
C ALA A 20 2.41 -15.36 -13.54
N ASN A 21 2.81 -14.35 -12.77
CA ASN A 21 3.89 -14.46 -11.77
C ASN A 21 3.41 -14.32 -10.31
N THR A 22 2.11 -14.16 -10.09
CA THR A 22 1.52 -14.07 -8.75
C THR A 22 0.32 -15.02 -8.62
N LYS A 23 -0.14 -15.22 -7.41
CA LYS A 23 -1.37 -15.99 -7.13
C LYS A 23 -2.36 -15.10 -6.40
N LEU A 24 -3.63 -15.17 -6.77
CA LEU A 24 -4.70 -14.55 -6.01
C LEU A 24 -4.86 -15.32 -4.69
N THR A 25 -4.53 -14.66 -3.59
CA THR A 25 -4.48 -15.27 -2.26
C THR A 25 -4.95 -14.29 -1.19
N ARG A 26 -4.97 -14.75 0.05
CA ARG A 26 -5.30 -13.95 1.24
C ARG A 26 -4.19 -14.12 2.27
N THR A 27 -3.90 -13.07 3.03
CA THR A 27 -3.04 -13.23 4.19
C THR A 27 -3.85 -13.74 5.39
N MET A 28 -3.18 -14.39 6.34
CA MET A 28 -3.86 -14.92 7.52
C MET A 28 -4.50 -13.82 8.37
N LEU A 29 -3.91 -12.62 8.40
CA LEU A 29 -4.41 -11.49 9.17
C LEU A 29 -5.63 -10.82 8.49
N LEU A 30 -5.77 -10.97 7.17
CA LEU A 30 -6.78 -10.28 6.34
C LEU A 30 -7.50 -11.28 5.42
N PRO A 31 -8.25 -12.24 6.00
CA PRO A 31 -8.97 -13.23 5.19
C PRO A 31 -10.09 -12.62 4.34
N GLU A 32 -10.49 -11.38 4.61
CA GLU A 32 -11.50 -10.63 3.86
C GLU A 32 -10.97 -10.11 2.52
N ILE A 33 -9.65 -9.89 2.38
CA ILE A 33 -9.05 -9.23 1.21
C ILE A 33 -8.27 -10.23 0.36
N GLN A 34 -8.52 -10.22 -0.94
CA GLN A 34 -7.79 -10.99 -1.94
C GLN A 34 -6.76 -10.12 -2.66
N LEU A 35 -5.54 -10.62 -2.79
CA LEU A 35 -4.45 -9.92 -3.47
C LEU A 35 -3.70 -10.87 -4.40
N TYR A 36 -3.26 -10.38 -5.54
CA TYR A 36 -2.26 -11.04 -6.38
C TYR A 36 -0.89 -10.86 -5.71
N LEU A 37 -0.37 -11.92 -5.08
CA LEU A 37 0.91 -11.90 -4.35
C LEU A 37 1.87 -12.94 -4.93
N ALA A 38 3.17 -12.60 -4.94
CA ALA A 38 4.25 -13.52 -5.28
C ALA A 38 4.56 -14.43 -4.09
N ALA A 39 4.98 -15.67 -4.40
CA ALA A 39 5.42 -16.62 -3.38
C ALA A 39 6.83 -16.28 -2.87
N GLU A 40 7.70 -15.78 -3.75
CA GLU A 40 9.11 -15.49 -3.48
C GLU A 40 9.52 -14.16 -4.12
N SER A 41 10.40 -13.41 -3.46
CA SER A 41 10.81 -12.08 -3.91
C SER A 41 11.83 -12.12 -5.06
N LEU A 42 12.87 -12.95 -4.97
CA LEU A 42 13.96 -12.94 -5.94
C LEU A 42 13.51 -13.35 -7.36
N PRO A 43 12.74 -14.43 -7.55
CA PRO A 43 12.27 -14.81 -8.88
C PRO A 43 11.41 -13.75 -9.56
N ILE A 44 10.54 -13.08 -8.83
CA ILE A 44 9.68 -12.04 -9.44
C ILE A 44 10.46 -10.77 -9.76
N TRP A 45 11.49 -10.43 -8.98
CA TRP A 45 12.35 -9.29 -9.30
C TRP A 45 13.11 -9.52 -10.62
N GLN A 46 13.80 -10.67 -10.76
CA GLN A 46 14.50 -11.03 -12.00
C GLN A 46 13.56 -11.02 -13.22
N LYS A 47 12.37 -11.59 -13.09
CA LYS A 47 11.36 -11.57 -14.15
C LYS A 47 10.85 -10.17 -14.49
N THR A 48 10.80 -9.27 -13.52
CA THR A 48 10.42 -7.88 -13.76
C THR A 48 11.50 -7.16 -14.57
N GLU A 49 12.78 -7.39 -14.26
CA GLU A 49 13.90 -6.88 -15.06
C GLU A 49 13.87 -7.40 -16.50
N GLU A 50 13.59 -8.71 -16.70
CA GLU A 50 13.44 -9.32 -18.03
C GLU A 50 12.25 -8.73 -18.80
N GLU A 51 11.09 -8.53 -18.15
CA GLU A 51 9.88 -7.99 -18.78
C GLU A 51 10.06 -6.54 -19.23
N LEU A 52 10.75 -5.72 -18.44
CA LEU A 52 11.03 -4.33 -18.79
C LEU A 52 12.22 -4.19 -19.73
N GLY A 53 13.08 -5.21 -19.85
CA GLY A 53 14.35 -5.12 -20.59
C GLY A 53 15.34 -4.14 -19.96
N GLU A 54 15.20 -3.86 -18.67
CA GLU A 54 16.00 -2.93 -17.87
C GLU A 54 16.67 -3.68 -16.71
N ILE A 55 17.92 -3.31 -16.40
CA ILE A 55 18.66 -3.83 -15.25
C ILE A 55 18.52 -2.81 -14.09
N ASN A 56 18.45 -3.30 -12.85
CA ASN A 56 18.30 -2.49 -11.63
C ASN A 56 16.97 -1.72 -11.54
N VAL A 57 15.88 -2.30 -12.02
CA VAL A 57 14.54 -1.78 -11.72
C VAL A 57 14.28 -1.86 -10.21
N PRO A 58 13.43 -0.98 -9.65
CA PRO A 58 13.05 -1.07 -8.25
C PRO A 58 12.50 -2.46 -7.91
N PRO A 59 12.78 -3.01 -6.71
CA PRO A 59 12.19 -4.27 -6.27
C PRO A 59 10.67 -4.23 -6.40
N PRO A 60 10.00 -5.33 -6.80
CA PRO A 60 8.56 -5.39 -7.00
C PRO A 60 7.81 -5.40 -5.66
N TYR A 61 7.88 -4.30 -4.91
CA TYR A 61 7.26 -4.16 -3.58
C TYR A 61 5.74 -4.38 -3.63
N TRP A 62 5.11 -4.08 -4.77
CA TRP A 62 3.69 -4.29 -5.03
C TRP A 62 3.26 -5.77 -4.98
N ALA A 63 4.20 -6.69 -5.17
CA ALA A 63 3.92 -8.12 -5.20
C ALA A 63 3.78 -8.76 -3.81
N PHE A 64 3.85 -7.97 -2.73
CA PHE A 64 3.87 -8.47 -1.36
C PHE A 64 2.92 -7.69 -0.45
N ALA A 65 2.38 -8.37 0.57
CA ALA A 65 1.63 -7.76 1.65
C ALA A 65 2.59 -7.53 2.84
N TRP A 66 3.22 -6.36 2.89
CA TRP A 66 4.18 -5.98 3.92
C TRP A 66 3.52 -5.86 5.29
N ALA A 67 4.31 -6.07 6.35
CA ALA A 67 3.79 -6.17 7.71
C ALA A 67 3.05 -4.90 8.18
N GLY A 68 3.60 -3.70 7.88
CA GLY A 68 2.95 -2.44 8.22
C GLY A 68 1.64 -2.25 7.48
N GLY A 69 1.62 -2.56 6.17
CA GLY A 69 0.38 -2.53 5.38
C GLY A 69 -0.67 -3.49 5.92
N GLN A 70 -0.30 -4.72 6.31
CA GLN A 70 -1.26 -5.67 6.89
C GLN A 70 -1.83 -5.19 8.23
N ALA A 71 -0.99 -4.68 9.14
CA ALA A 71 -1.43 -4.15 10.43
C ALA A 71 -2.38 -2.95 10.24
N LEU A 72 -2.05 -2.03 9.35
CA LEU A 72 -2.87 -0.86 9.05
C LEU A 72 -4.22 -1.25 8.43
N ALA A 73 -4.22 -2.15 7.44
CA ALA A 73 -5.44 -2.65 6.83
C ALA A 73 -6.36 -3.36 7.85
N ARG A 74 -5.79 -4.19 8.73
CA ARG A 74 -6.55 -4.83 9.82
C ARG A 74 -7.17 -3.78 10.74
N TYR A 75 -6.40 -2.77 11.12
CA TYR A 75 -6.88 -1.69 11.98
C TYR A 75 -8.05 -0.92 11.35
N LEU A 76 -8.00 -0.64 10.04
CA LEU A 76 -9.09 0.02 9.32
C LEU A 76 -10.37 -0.83 9.29
N LEU A 77 -10.24 -2.15 9.07
CA LEU A 77 -11.40 -3.05 9.08
C LEU A 77 -12.00 -3.24 10.47
N ASP A 78 -11.17 -3.23 11.51
CA ASP A 78 -11.64 -3.32 12.92
C ASP A 78 -12.25 -2.00 13.42
N ASN A 79 -11.91 -0.87 12.78
CA ASN A 79 -12.35 0.48 13.17
C ASN A 79 -12.91 1.25 11.96
N PRO A 80 -14.02 0.81 11.35
CA PRO A 80 -14.52 1.36 10.09
C PRO A 80 -14.86 2.86 10.17
N ASP A 81 -15.26 3.37 11.33
CA ASP A 81 -15.57 4.78 11.55
C ASP A 81 -14.42 5.74 11.18
N ILE A 82 -13.20 5.22 11.16
CA ILE A 82 -12.01 5.98 10.75
C ILE A 82 -12.00 6.29 9.25
N SER A 83 -12.48 5.34 8.44
CA SER A 83 -12.55 5.48 6.97
C SER A 83 -13.91 5.95 6.50
N GLN A 84 -14.97 5.61 7.22
CA GLN A 84 -16.35 5.82 6.80
C GLN A 84 -16.64 7.29 6.48
N GLY A 85 -17.16 7.53 5.28
CA GLY A 85 -17.55 8.87 4.81
C GLY A 85 -16.38 9.81 4.47
N ARG A 86 -15.12 9.36 4.52
CA ARG A 86 -13.94 10.18 4.23
C ARG A 86 -13.38 9.93 2.84
N ASP A 87 -12.74 10.96 2.30
CA ASP A 87 -11.81 10.83 1.19
C ASP A 87 -10.46 10.40 1.73
N VAL A 88 -9.94 9.29 1.19
CA VAL A 88 -8.73 8.62 1.67
C VAL A 88 -7.63 8.69 0.62
N LEU A 89 -6.41 8.96 1.07
CA LEU A 89 -5.20 8.89 0.27
C LEU A 89 -4.27 7.81 0.84
N ASP A 90 -3.93 6.82 0.02
CA ASP A 90 -2.95 5.76 0.33
C ASP A 90 -1.67 6.04 -0.46
N ILE A 91 -0.58 6.39 0.22
CA ILE A 91 0.72 6.77 -0.38
C ILE A 91 1.68 5.59 -0.30
N GLY A 92 2.36 5.31 -1.43
CA GLY A 92 3.20 4.12 -1.57
C GLY A 92 2.35 2.86 -1.45
N THR A 93 1.24 2.85 -2.18
CA THR A 93 0.16 1.88 -2.01
C THR A 93 0.56 0.43 -2.29
N GLY A 94 1.61 0.20 -3.09
CA GLY A 94 2.13 -1.12 -3.46
C GLY A 94 1.03 -2.03 -4.02
N SER A 95 0.64 -3.06 -3.27
CA SER A 95 -0.43 -3.99 -3.65
C SER A 95 -1.84 -3.38 -3.61
N GLY A 96 -2.02 -2.19 -3.05
CA GLY A 96 -3.32 -1.56 -2.83
C GLY A 96 -4.06 -2.04 -1.57
N LEU A 97 -3.38 -2.76 -0.70
CA LEU A 97 -3.99 -3.39 0.46
C LEU A 97 -4.73 -2.40 1.37
N ASN A 98 -4.07 -1.28 1.73
CA ASN A 98 -4.66 -0.26 2.60
C ASN A 98 -5.80 0.49 1.90
N ALA A 99 -5.63 0.80 0.61
CA ALA A 99 -6.67 1.42 -0.21
C ALA A 99 -7.94 0.56 -0.29
N ILE A 100 -7.77 -0.77 -0.50
CA ILE A 100 -8.88 -1.74 -0.52
C ILE A 100 -9.54 -1.82 0.85
N ALA A 101 -8.75 -1.94 1.93
CA ALA A 101 -9.28 -1.99 3.30
C ALA A 101 -10.09 -0.72 3.64
N ALA A 102 -9.57 0.47 3.31
CA ALA A 102 -10.28 1.73 3.51
C ALA A 102 -11.60 1.77 2.73
N LYS A 103 -11.61 1.26 1.49
CA LYS A 103 -12.83 1.23 0.68
C LYS A 103 -13.87 0.26 1.24
N ILE A 104 -13.46 -0.93 1.69
CA ILE A 104 -14.32 -1.89 2.39
C ILE A 104 -14.86 -1.29 3.70
N ALA A 105 -14.03 -0.53 4.44
CA ALA A 105 -14.41 0.17 5.67
C ALA A 105 -15.28 1.43 5.43
N GLY A 106 -15.79 1.66 4.20
CA GLY A 106 -16.79 2.69 3.92
C GLY A 106 -16.24 4.06 3.53
N ALA A 107 -14.98 4.15 3.07
CA ALA A 107 -14.46 5.40 2.50
C ALA A 107 -15.30 5.87 1.30
N THR A 108 -15.59 7.17 1.24
CA THR A 108 -16.33 7.79 0.13
C THR A 108 -15.56 7.66 -1.16
N SER A 109 -14.31 8.09 -1.15
CA SER A 109 -13.36 7.91 -2.24
C SER A 109 -12.01 7.44 -1.72
N VAL A 110 -11.26 6.73 -2.58
CA VAL A 110 -9.87 6.35 -2.29
C VAL A 110 -9.01 6.65 -3.50
N LEU A 111 -7.93 7.40 -3.27
CA LEU A 111 -6.84 7.61 -4.22
C LEU A 111 -5.63 6.82 -3.73
N ALA A 112 -5.19 5.84 -4.53
CA ALA A 112 -3.97 5.09 -4.31
C ALA A 112 -2.84 5.69 -5.16
N SER A 113 -1.73 6.08 -4.53
CA SER A 113 -0.58 6.69 -5.18
C SER A 113 0.64 5.79 -5.05
N ASP A 114 1.31 5.55 -6.17
CA ASP A 114 2.61 4.90 -6.23
C ASP A 114 3.39 5.38 -7.45
N ILE A 115 4.69 5.56 -7.31
CA ILE A 115 5.56 5.93 -8.43
C ILE A 115 5.85 4.75 -9.37
N ASP A 116 5.63 3.52 -8.91
CA ASP A 116 5.75 2.31 -9.70
C ASP A 116 4.45 2.03 -10.48
N THR A 117 4.53 2.07 -11.80
CA THR A 117 3.38 1.80 -12.68
C THR A 117 2.85 0.37 -12.56
N PHE A 118 3.70 -0.62 -12.22
CA PHE A 118 3.25 -1.98 -11.92
C PHE A 118 2.39 -2.03 -10.65
N ALA A 119 2.74 -1.25 -9.63
CA ALA A 119 1.91 -1.12 -8.43
C ALA A 119 0.49 -0.63 -8.78
N LEU A 120 0.35 0.36 -9.66
CA LEU A 120 -0.97 0.86 -10.06
C LEU A 120 -1.80 -0.21 -10.81
N VAL A 121 -1.15 -1.04 -11.63
CA VAL A 121 -1.82 -2.17 -12.29
C VAL A 121 -2.19 -3.24 -11.27
N ALA A 122 -1.33 -3.54 -10.29
CA ALA A 122 -1.64 -4.46 -9.20
C ALA A 122 -2.84 -3.96 -8.37
N VAL A 123 -2.89 -2.67 -8.03
CA VAL A 123 -4.05 -2.04 -7.36
C VAL A 123 -5.33 -2.28 -8.14
N MET A 124 -5.34 -2.04 -9.47
CA MET A 124 -6.54 -2.25 -10.30
C MET A 124 -7.00 -3.71 -10.31
N LEU A 125 -6.07 -4.67 -10.42
CA LEU A 125 -6.37 -6.09 -10.39
C LEU A 125 -6.91 -6.51 -9.01
N ASN A 126 -6.28 -6.06 -7.95
CA ASN A 126 -6.66 -6.37 -6.57
C ASN A 126 -8.00 -5.71 -6.19
N ALA A 127 -8.22 -4.46 -6.60
CA ALA A 127 -9.51 -3.78 -6.42
C ALA A 127 -10.65 -4.53 -7.12
N THR A 128 -10.42 -4.99 -8.36
CA THR A 128 -11.38 -5.80 -9.11
C THR A 128 -11.69 -7.12 -8.39
N ALA A 129 -10.67 -7.82 -7.87
CA ALA A 129 -10.84 -9.07 -7.13
C ALA A 129 -11.66 -8.90 -5.84
N ASN A 130 -11.64 -7.70 -5.26
CA ASN A 130 -12.40 -7.35 -4.05
C ASN A 130 -13.69 -6.56 -4.34
N SER A 131 -14.08 -6.39 -5.61
CA SER A 131 -15.29 -5.68 -6.02
C SER A 131 -15.36 -4.22 -5.51
N VAL A 132 -14.22 -3.55 -5.41
CA VAL A 132 -14.12 -2.13 -5.02
C VAL A 132 -13.58 -1.28 -6.15
N VAL A 133 -13.90 0.04 -6.11
CA VAL A 133 -13.40 1.03 -7.07
C VAL A 133 -12.43 1.96 -6.35
N ILE A 134 -11.20 2.04 -6.88
CA ILE A 134 -10.11 2.85 -6.35
C ILE A 134 -9.53 3.67 -7.51
N ALA A 135 -9.36 4.98 -7.31
CA ALA A 135 -8.61 5.84 -8.23
C ALA A 135 -7.11 5.66 -8.00
N THR A 136 -6.31 5.75 -9.07
CA THR A 136 -4.85 5.62 -8.99
C THR A 136 -4.14 6.79 -9.62
N THR A 137 -2.95 7.14 -9.11
CA THR A 137 -2.02 8.10 -9.73
C THR A 137 -0.58 7.63 -9.60
N CYS A 138 0.25 7.88 -10.64
CA CYS A 138 1.69 7.65 -10.62
C CYS A 138 2.49 8.90 -10.20
N ASP A 139 1.84 9.98 -9.82
CA ASP A 139 2.52 11.19 -9.37
C ASP A 139 3.24 10.96 -8.03
N ASP A 140 4.47 11.48 -7.88
CA ASP A 140 5.16 11.57 -6.58
C ASP A 140 4.47 12.65 -5.72
N LEU A 141 3.43 12.26 -4.99
CA LEU A 141 2.66 13.19 -4.17
C LEU A 141 3.46 13.73 -2.97
N LEU A 142 4.58 13.10 -2.60
CA LEU A 142 5.41 13.55 -1.47
C LEU A 142 6.09 14.91 -1.73
N VAL A 143 6.30 15.28 -3.00
CA VAL A 143 6.91 16.56 -3.38
C VAL A 143 5.90 17.70 -3.49
N GLY A 144 4.60 17.40 -3.55
CA GLY A 144 3.51 18.36 -3.74
C GLY A 144 2.94 18.94 -2.44
N ARG A 145 1.90 19.76 -2.59
CA ARG A 145 1.04 20.15 -1.47
C ARG A 145 0.07 19.00 -1.18
N PRO A 146 -0.19 18.68 0.11
CA PRO A 146 -1.24 17.72 0.44
C PRO A 146 -2.58 18.17 -0.14
N GLY A 147 -3.28 17.21 -0.75
CA GLY A 147 -4.67 17.41 -1.19
C GLY A 147 -5.65 17.52 -0.01
N ALA A 148 -6.94 17.50 -0.32
CA ALA A 148 -8.01 17.64 0.67
C ALA A 148 -8.44 16.30 1.30
N ALA A 149 -7.61 15.26 1.25
CA ALA A 149 -7.94 13.96 1.87
C ALA A 149 -8.15 14.11 3.38
N GLY A 150 -9.25 13.56 3.88
CA GLY A 150 -9.55 13.56 5.31
C GLY A 150 -8.77 12.48 6.10
N LEU A 151 -8.25 11.46 5.39
CA LEU A 151 -7.43 10.39 5.95
C LEU A 151 -6.27 10.07 5.00
N VAL A 152 -5.05 10.04 5.54
CA VAL A 152 -3.81 9.67 4.83
C VAL A 152 -3.27 8.40 5.45
N LEU A 153 -2.98 7.41 4.61
CA LEU A 153 -2.46 6.10 4.97
C LEU A 153 -1.03 5.94 4.47
N ILE A 154 -0.18 5.41 5.32
CA ILE A 154 1.23 5.13 5.05
C ILE A 154 1.55 3.71 5.54
N GLY A 155 1.95 2.81 4.64
CA GLY A 155 2.41 1.46 5.00
C GLY A 155 3.88 1.26 4.69
N ASP A 156 4.69 0.92 5.71
CA ASP A 156 6.10 0.49 5.56
C ASP A 156 7.07 1.46 4.84
N LEU A 157 6.80 2.77 4.73
CA LEU A 157 7.62 3.71 3.95
C LEU A 157 8.86 4.26 4.67
N PHE A 158 9.16 3.81 5.90
CA PHE A 158 10.34 4.27 6.66
C PHE A 158 11.56 3.35 6.48
N TYR A 159 11.72 2.69 5.33
CA TYR A 159 12.83 1.78 5.06
C TYR A 159 14.07 2.45 4.46
N GLU A 160 13.95 3.66 3.89
CA GLU A 160 15.03 4.42 3.26
C GLU A 160 15.04 5.87 3.80
N ARG A 161 16.24 6.41 4.05
CA ARG A 161 16.44 7.70 4.73
C ARG A 161 15.80 8.88 4.01
N GLN A 162 16.01 9.00 2.70
CA GLN A 162 15.51 10.15 1.93
C GLN A 162 13.99 10.08 1.81
N LEU A 163 13.47 8.88 1.55
CA LEU A 163 12.03 8.64 1.51
C LEU A 163 11.37 8.97 2.85
N ALA A 164 11.92 8.49 3.97
CA ALA A 164 11.43 8.79 5.32
C ALA A 164 11.34 10.30 5.59
N GLY A 165 12.36 11.07 5.15
CA GLY A 165 12.33 12.53 5.24
C GLY A 165 11.22 13.18 4.44
N LYS A 166 10.98 12.73 3.19
CA LYS A 166 9.88 13.21 2.34
C LYS A 166 8.52 12.85 2.95
N VAL A 167 8.36 11.60 3.42
CA VAL A 167 7.13 11.14 4.07
C VAL A 167 6.81 12.00 5.28
N MET A 168 7.78 12.23 6.19
CA MET A 168 7.59 13.08 7.37
C MET A 168 7.13 14.48 6.98
N ALA A 169 7.83 15.13 6.05
CA ALA A 169 7.47 16.47 5.61
C ALA A 169 6.07 16.54 4.98
N TYR A 170 5.64 15.49 4.28
CA TYR A 170 4.32 15.43 3.68
C TYR A 170 3.23 15.25 4.75
N ILE A 171 3.37 14.24 5.64
CA ILE A 171 2.33 13.91 6.61
C ILE A 171 2.14 15.02 7.66
N GLU A 172 3.19 15.74 8.03
CA GLU A 172 3.10 16.93 8.90
C GLU A 172 2.27 18.04 8.26
N ARG A 173 2.47 18.29 6.95
CA ARG A 173 1.63 19.25 6.21
C ARG A 173 0.18 18.76 6.06
N ALA A 174 -0.03 17.46 5.81
CA ALA A 174 -1.38 16.89 5.71
C ALA A 174 -2.13 17.01 7.04
N ALA A 175 -1.47 16.67 8.15
CA ALA A 175 -2.05 16.81 9.50
C ALA A 175 -2.35 18.29 9.84
N SER A 176 -1.47 19.21 9.46
CA SER A 176 -1.71 20.66 9.64
C SER A 176 -2.91 21.17 8.84
N ASN A 177 -3.27 20.48 7.74
CA ASN A 177 -4.47 20.76 6.96
C ASN A 177 -5.72 20.02 7.50
N GLY A 178 -5.63 19.34 8.65
CA GLY A 178 -6.74 18.65 9.30
C GLY A 178 -6.93 17.18 8.91
N ALA A 179 -6.04 16.59 8.11
CA ALA A 179 -6.10 15.17 7.80
C ALA A 179 -5.73 14.31 9.02
N ILE A 180 -6.44 13.22 9.22
CA ILE A 180 -5.98 12.12 10.07
C ILE A 180 -4.85 11.41 9.34
N VAL A 181 -3.72 11.17 9.99
CA VAL A 181 -2.61 10.39 9.43
C VAL A 181 -2.44 9.11 10.23
N LEU A 182 -2.51 7.97 9.55
CA LEU A 182 -2.24 6.66 10.11
C LEU A 182 -1.08 5.99 9.40
N ILE A 183 -0.23 5.35 10.18
CA ILE A 183 0.99 4.69 9.71
C ILE A 183 1.00 3.26 10.23
N GLY A 184 1.12 2.28 9.34
CA GLY A 184 1.44 0.90 9.70
C GLY A 184 2.93 0.66 9.51
N ASP A 185 3.66 0.38 10.60
CA ASP A 185 5.11 0.20 10.52
C ASP A 185 5.64 -0.66 11.68
N PRO A 186 6.48 -1.68 11.39
CA PRO A 186 7.14 -2.50 12.43
C PRO A 186 8.37 -1.81 13.05
N LYS A 187 8.51 -0.50 12.91
CA LYS A 187 9.70 0.30 13.21
C LYS A 187 10.85 -0.01 12.25
N ARG A 188 10.60 0.25 10.96
CA ARG A 188 11.66 0.21 9.92
C ARG A 188 12.84 1.10 10.31
N ASN A 189 13.99 0.91 9.68
CA ASN A 189 15.27 1.52 10.06
C ASN A 189 15.25 3.04 10.24
N TYR A 190 14.37 3.76 9.54
CA TYR A 190 14.27 5.22 9.60
C TYR A 190 12.95 5.70 10.20
N PHE A 191 12.23 4.79 10.89
CA PHE A 191 11.02 5.16 11.63
C PHE A 191 11.38 6.14 12.77
N PRO A 192 10.83 7.37 12.80
CA PRO A 192 11.27 8.40 13.75
C PRO A 192 10.69 8.13 15.15
N PRO A 193 11.54 7.89 16.15
CA PRO A 193 11.09 7.62 17.52
C PRO A 193 10.41 8.84 18.13
N GLY A 194 9.35 8.60 18.92
CA GLY A 194 8.68 9.64 19.71
C GLY A 194 7.86 10.67 18.92
N ARG A 195 7.67 10.45 17.60
CA ARG A 195 6.89 11.36 16.75
C ARG A 195 5.41 10.96 16.63
N PHE A 196 5.08 9.74 16.99
CA PHE A 196 3.76 9.14 16.77
C PHE A 196 3.23 8.51 18.05
N THR A 197 1.91 8.49 18.17
CA THR A 197 1.19 7.75 19.21
C THR A 197 0.80 6.38 18.68
N GLN A 198 1.16 5.31 19.37
CA GLN A 198 0.71 3.95 19.03
C GLN A 198 -0.77 3.81 19.36
N VAL A 199 -1.58 3.41 18.37
CA VAL A 199 -3.03 3.22 18.52
C VAL A 199 -3.46 1.76 18.49
N ALA A 200 -2.65 0.89 17.87
CA ALA A 200 -2.86 -0.56 17.86
C ALA A 200 -1.54 -1.31 17.65
N GLU A 201 -1.56 -2.62 17.88
CA GLU A 201 -0.44 -3.52 17.63
C GLU A 201 -0.96 -4.90 17.23
N TYR A 202 -0.34 -5.50 16.21
CA TYR A 202 -0.70 -6.80 15.68
C TYR A 202 0.52 -7.72 15.58
N GLN A 203 0.29 -9.01 15.75
CA GLN A 203 1.23 -10.07 15.42
C GLN A 203 0.98 -10.47 13.96
N VAL A 204 1.79 -9.94 13.04
CA VAL A 204 1.58 -10.12 11.60
C VAL A 204 2.34 -11.36 11.13
N PRO A 205 1.65 -12.41 10.65
CA PRO A 205 2.31 -13.53 9.99
C PRO A 205 2.95 -13.07 8.69
N VAL A 206 4.23 -13.36 8.53
CA VAL A 206 5.05 -12.96 7.37
C VAL A 206 5.94 -14.13 6.94
N SER A 207 6.51 -14.06 5.74
CA SER A 207 7.48 -15.05 5.32
C SER A 207 8.90 -14.64 5.74
N ARG A 208 9.72 -15.59 6.17
CA ARG A 208 11.14 -15.34 6.51
C ARG A 208 11.95 -14.76 5.36
N GLN A 209 11.56 -15.03 4.13
CA GLN A 209 12.24 -14.51 2.95
C GLN A 209 12.06 -12.99 2.77
N LEU A 210 10.96 -12.43 3.30
CA LEU A 210 10.64 -11.01 3.16
C LEU A 210 11.01 -10.19 4.40
N GLU A 211 10.88 -10.78 5.59
CA GLU A 211 10.89 -10.01 6.85
C GLU A 211 11.85 -10.56 7.93
N ASP A 212 12.70 -11.54 7.59
CA ASP A 212 13.61 -12.23 8.53
C ASP A 212 12.91 -12.82 9.77
N ALA A 213 11.60 -13.05 9.70
CA ALA A 213 10.75 -13.53 10.77
C ALA A 213 9.58 -14.34 10.22
N GLU A 214 8.90 -15.13 11.06
CA GLU A 214 7.62 -15.78 10.75
C GLU A 214 6.43 -14.95 11.27
N ILE A 215 6.68 -14.19 12.33
CA ILE A 215 5.73 -13.25 12.93
C ILE A 215 6.45 -11.93 13.17
N LYS A 216 5.89 -10.86 12.65
CA LYS A 216 6.40 -9.49 12.83
C LYS A 216 5.46 -8.72 13.75
N LYS A 217 5.96 -8.33 14.92
CA LYS A 217 5.25 -7.42 15.81
C LYS A 217 5.19 -6.04 15.16
N THR A 218 3.99 -5.60 14.80
CA THR A 218 3.77 -4.42 13.97
C THR A 218 2.72 -3.52 14.57
N ALA A 219 3.01 -2.24 14.68
CA ALA A 219 2.11 -1.28 15.26
C ALA A 219 1.46 -0.38 14.22
N VAL A 220 0.28 0.12 14.56
CA VAL A 220 -0.38 1.23 13.89
C VAL A 220 -0.17 2.48 14.74
N TRP A 221 0.25 3.54 14.06
CA TRP A 221 0.64 4.80 14.66
C TRP A 221 -0.23 5.93 14.13
N ARG A 222 -0.45 6.93 14.97
CA ARG A 222 -1.12 8.17 14.61
C ARG A 222 -0.18 9.35 14.86
N LEU A 223 -0.12 10.28 13.90
CA LEU A 223 0.56 11.57 14.03
C LEU A 223 -0.31 12.55 14.84
#